data_8217066fb5d810f730628f47a4554a2e
#
_entry.id   8217066fb5d810f730628f47a4554a2e
#
_cell.length_a   1.000
_cell.length_b   1.000
_cell.length_c   1.000
_cell.angle_alpha   90.00
_cell.angle_beta   90.00
_cell.angle_gamma   90.00
#
_symmetry.space_group_name_H-M   'P 1'
#
loop_
_entity.id
_entity.type
_entity.pdbx_description
1 polymer ?
#
loop_
_entity_poly.entity_id
_entity_poly.type
_entity_poly.pdbx_seq_one_letter_code
_entity_poly.pdbx_strand_id
1 'polypeptide(L)'
;LNDASTKKSGKLKIFFGYAAGVGKTSTKEMIASVLAQKYHVHKTLGNFNNEWGLPITIFDMPEDTEVAVLEMGVNHFGEMRRLSSVSSPDICVITNIGIAHLEFFKTREGILQEKSQMIQDMKNGGSIILNGDDDLLCKMSPVKGVAPVFFGTGSNCAFRADNIEPQGLRGTSCTITLKDGTSFDCLVPVPGIHMVSNAIAGAAVGYTLGLTASEIKAGIESLPSIPGRNHIIETDHMIILDDCYNANPISMKASIDVLNMAIGRRVAVLGNMGELGDTAEVLHAEVGTYAAQQNVDLVCGIGDLTHALVEEASRGTHTQALWFADNESFIQAIPDIIKDG
;
A
#
# COMPACT_ATOMS: atom_id res chain seq x y z
N LEU A 1 -14.00 -27.67 7.41
CA LEU A 1 -13.67 -26.36 6.82
C LEU A 1 -13.22 -26.46 5.34
N ASN A 2 -12.79 -27.63 4.88
CA ASN A 2 -12.34 -27.82 3.48
C ASN A 2 -13.47 -27.89 2.45
N ASP A 3 -14.72 -27.82 2.84
CA ASP A 3 -15.86 -28.07 1.95
C ASP A 3 -16.70 -26.81 1.64
N ALA A 4 -16.39 -25.67 2.26
CA ALA A 4 -17.16 -24.45 2.03
C ALA A 4 -16.79 -23.75 0.70
N SER A 5 -15.55 -23.94 0.19
CA SER A 5 -15.09 -23.29 -1.05
C SER A 5 -15.56 -24.01 -2.32
N THR A 6 -16.10 -25.25 -2.22
CA THR A 6 -16.44 -26.08 -3.38
C THR A 6 -17.92 -26.20 -3.67
N LYS A 7 -18.81 -25.69 -2.81
CA LYS A 7 -20.26 -25.90 -2.94
C LYS A 7 -21.08 -24.76 -3.54
N LYS A 8 -20.47 -23.64 -3.94
CA LYS A 8 -21.21 -22.52 -4.55
C LYS A 8 -20.89 -22.40 -6.04
N SER A 9 -21.86 -22.73 -6.87
CA SER A 9 -21.96 -22.55 -8.33
C SER A 9 -20.74 -22.91 -9.19
N GLY A 10 -20.93 -23.60 -10.33
CA GLY A 10 -19.91 -24.08 -11.26
C GLY A 10 -19.10 -23.00 -12.02
N LYS A 11 -18.98 -21.77 -11.50
CA LYS A 11 -18.08 -20.74 -12.00
C LYS A 11 -16.73 -20.87 -11.32
N LEU A 12 -15.66 -20.80 -12.10
CA LEU A 12 -14.28 -20.76 -11.64
C LEU A 12 -14.09 -19.57 -10.69
N LYS A 13 -13.75 -19.84 -9.42
CA LYS A 13 -13.40 -18.80 -8.44
C LYS A 13 -11.89 -18.74 -8.28
N ILE A 14 -11.31 -17.63 -8.63
CA ILE A 14 -9.89 -17.37 -8.50
C ILE A 14 -9.66 -16.65 -7.17
N PHE A 15 -8.93 -17.28 -6.27
CA PHE A 15 -8.52 -16.68 -5.02
C PHE A 15 -7.14 -16.02 -5.17
N PHE A 16 -7.08 -14.78 -4.80
CA PHE A 16 -5.89 -13.97 -4.88
C PHE A 16 -5.39 -13.65 -3.46
N GLY A 17 -4.23 -14.18 -3.10
CA GLY A 17 -3.57 -13.89 -1.83
C GLY A 17 -2.58 -12.74 -1.98
N TYR A 18 -2.64 -11.77 -1.09
CA TYR A 18 -1.82 -10.58 -1.13
C TYR A 18 -1.20 -10.26 0.24
N ALA A 19 0.12 -10.08 0.28
CA ALA A 19 0.86 -9.66 1.46
C ALA A 19 1.83 -8.52 1.16
N ALA A 20 1.85 -7.48 1.98
CA ALA A 20 2.78 -6.36 1.86
C ALA A 20 3.24 -5.85 3.23
N GLY A 21 4.31 -5.07 3.26
CA GLY A 21 4.70 -4.25 4.42
C GLY A 21 3.87 -2.98 4.47
N VAL A 22 4.14 -2.04 3.58
CA VAL A 22 3.41 -0.77 3.41
C VAL A 22 2.57 -0.86 2.13
N GLY A 23 1.42 -0.15 2.09
CA GLY A 23 0.58 -0.07 0.90
C GLY A 23 -0.34 -1.28 0.65
N LYS A 24 -0.58 -2.14 1.66
CA LYS A 24 -1.48 -3.29 1.54
C LYS A 24 -2.83 -2.93 0.93
N THR A 25 -3.56 -2.06 1.58
CA THR A 25 -4.91 -1.69 1.16
C THR A 25 -4.92 -1.01 -0.21
N SER A 26 -3.99 -0.09 -0.47
CA SER A 26 -3.91 0.60 -1.77
C SER A 26 -3.65 -0.35 -2.93
N THR A 27 -2.78 -1.36 -2.76
CA THR A 27 -2.55 -2.37 -3.81
C THR A 27 -3.77 -3.29 -3.98
N LYS A 28 -4.43 -3.71 -2.88
CA LYS A 28 -5.67 -4.48 -2.95
C LYS A 28 -6.75 -3.74 -3.73
N GLU A 29 -6.95 -2.47 -3.44
CA GLU A 29 -7.93 -1.64 -4.14
C GLU A 29 -7.57 -1.46 -5.63
N MET A 30 -6.30 -1.25 -5.95
CA MET A 30 -5.81 -1.15 -7.32
C MET A 30 -6.06 -2.45 -8.10
N ILE A 31 -5.70 -3.59 -7.53
CA ILE A 31 -5.94 -4.89 -8.16
C ILE A 31 -7.44 -5.13 -8.35
N ALA A 32 -8.25 -4.84 -7.34
CA ALA A 32 -9.70 -4.99 -7.42
C ALA A 32 -10.31 -4.06 -8.50
N SER A 33 -9.86 -2.82 -8.60
CA SER A 33 -10.30 -1.86 -9.63
C SER A 33 -9.96 -2.36 -11.05
N VAL A 34 -8.75 -2.87 -11.25
CA VAL A 34 -8.34 -3.46 -12.54
C VAL A 34 -9.20 -4.66 -12.88
N LEU A 35 -9.38 -5.60 -11.96
CA LEU A 35 -10.12 -6.83 -12.21
C LEU A 35 -11.62 -6.59 -12.39
N ALA A 36 -12.18 -5.56 -11.78
CA ALA A 36 -13.59 -5.19 -11.92
C ALA A 36 -13.97 -4.76 -13.36
N GLN A 37 -12.99 -4.47 -14.22
CA GLN A 37 -13.25 -4.19 -15.64
C GLN A 37 -13.76 -5.42 -16.41
N LYS A 38 -13.57 -6.61 -15.85
CA LYS A 38 -13.93 -7.87 -16.53
C LYS A 38 -14.69 -8.85 -15.66
N TYR A 39 -14.49 -8.83 -14.34
CA TYR A 39 -14.95 -9.84 -13.41
C TYR A 39 -15.84 -9.26 -12.32
N HIS A 40 -16.73 -10.07 -11.76
CA HIS A 40 -17.39 -9.80 -10.49
C HIS A 40 -16.40 -10.04 -9.36
N VAL A 41 -15.88 -8.94 -8.78
CA VAL A 41 -14.81 -8.97 -7.79
C VAL A 41 -15.38 -8.85 -6.38
N HIS A 42 -14.99 -9.79 -5.51
CA HIS A 42 -15.10 -9.65 -4.06
C HIS A 42 -13.73 -9.33 -3.46
N LYS A 43 -13.65 -8.47 -2.45
CA LYS A 43 -12.37 -8.08 -1.84
C LYS A 43 -12.48 -7.97 -0.33
N THR A 44 -11.35 -8.10 0.36
CA THR A 44 -11.26 -7.80 1.79
C THR A 44 -11.70 -6.37 2.06
N LEU A 45 -12.70 -6.19 2.92
CA LEU A 45 -13.18 -4.88 3.36
C LEU A 45 -12.39 -4.42 4.59
N GLY A 46 -12.13 -3.11 4.67
CA GLY A 46 -11.41 -2.51 5.79
C GLY A 46 -10.11 -3.26 6.12
N ASN A 47 -9.98 -3.67 7.38
CA ASN A 47 -8.84 -4.43 7.92
C ASN A 47 -9.17 -5.91 8.23
N PHE A 48 -10.17 -6.50 7.59
CA PHE A 48 -10.54 -7.93 7.75
C PHE A 48 -9.51 -8.87 7.09
N ASN A 49 -8.24 -8.63 7.36
CA ASN A 49 -7.08 -9.28 6.75
C ASN A 49 -6.33 -10.24 7.69
N ASN A 50 -6.83 -10.44 8.91
CA ASN A 50 -6.25 -11.32 9.93
C ASN A 50 -7.00 -12.66 10.02
N GLU A 51 -6.63 -13.50 11.00
CA GLU A 51 -7.18 -14.85 11.19
C GLU A 51 -8.70 -14.89 11.46
N TRP A 52 -9.30 -13.79 11.92
CA TRP A 52 -10.73 -13.65 12.10
C TRP A 52 -11.42 -13.00 10.89
N GLY A 53 -10.83 -11.95 10.36
CA GLY A 53 -11.41 -11.16 9.28
C GLY A 53 -11.39 -11.87 7.93
N LEU A 54 -10.32 -12.62 7.59
CA LEU A 54 -10.23 -13.32 6.32
C LEU A 54 -11.32 -14.40 6.15
N PRO A 55 -11.59 -15.27 7.14
CA PRO A 55 -12.73 -16.19 7.06
C PRO A 55 -14.07 -15.48 6.88
N ILE A 56 -14.32 -14.38 7.58
CA ILE A 56 -15.53 -13.58 7.43
C ILE A 56 -15.65 -13.06 6.01
N THR A 57 -14.57 -12.47 5.45
CA THR A 57 -14.52 -12.04 4.05
C THR A 57 -14.90 -13.16 3.07
N ILE A 58 -14.42 -14.38 3.31
CA ILE A 58 -14.73 -15.53 2.46
C ILE A 58 -16.20 -15.98 2.62
N PHE A 59 -16.75 -15.95 3.83
CA PHE A 59 -18.14 -16.31 4.09
C PHE A 59 -19.14 -15.30 3.51
N ASP A 60 -18.78 -14.02 3.54
CA ASP A 60 -19.61 -12.93 3.02
C ASP A 60 -19.54 -12.81 1.48
N MET A 61 -18.78 -13.69 0.81
CA MET A 61 -18.60 -13.63 -0.63
C MET A 61 -19.90 -13.93 -1.38
N PRO A 62 -20.39 -13.00 -2.23
CA PRO A 62 -21.55 -13.21 -3.08
C PRO A 62 -21.43 -14.45 -3.97
N GLU A 63 -22.56 -15.07 -4.33
CA GLU A 63 -22.56 -16.30 -5.15
C GLU A 63 -22.02 -16.07 -6.56
N ASP A 64 -22.22 -14.88 -7.13
CA ASP A 64 -21.79 -14.49 -8.46
C ASP A 64 -20.32 -14.02 -8.52
N THR A 65 -19.61 -14.01 -7.39
CA THR A 65 -18.18 -13.66 -7.35
C THR A 65 -17.37 -14.57 -8.26
N GLU A 66 -16.58 -13.98 -9.15
CA GLU A 66 -15.67 -14.67 -10.05
C GLU A 66 -14.22 -14.64 -9.55
N VAL A 67 -13.83 -13.52 -8.94
CA VAL A 67 -12.47 -13.31 -8.37
C VAL A 67 -12.57 -12.73 -6.96
N ALA A 68 -11.83 -13.31 -6.04
CA ALA A 68 -11.69 -12.77 -4.67
C ALA A 68 -10.28 -12.20 -4.45
N VAL A 69 -10.18 -10.92 -4.11
CA VAL A 69 -8.93 -10.23 -3.77
C VAL A 69 -8.79 -10.19 -2.25
N LEU A 70 -7.97 -11.06 -1.70
CA LEU A 70 -7.83 -11.29 -0.27
C LEU A 70 -6.54 -10.68 0.27
N GLU A 71 -6.66 -9.62 1.06
CA GLU A 71 -5.55 -9.04 1.81
C GLU A 71 -5.21 -9.92 3.02
N MET A 72 -3.91 -10.20 3.23
CA MET A 72 -3.41 -10.99 4.34
C MET A 72 -2.42 -10.16 5.16
N GLY A 73 -2.83 -9.79 6.36
CA GLY A 73 -2.02 -9.09 7.35
C GLY A 73 -1.50 -10.06 8.41
N VAL A 74 -0.22 -9.96 8.74
CA VAL A 74 0.43 -10.82 9.74
C VAL A 74 1.31 -9.99 10.66
N ASN A 75 1.29 -10.34 11.94
CA ASN A 75 2.08 -9.72 13.00
C ASN A 75 3.07 -10.72 13.64
N HIS A 76 2.79 -12.04 13.56
CA HIS A 76 3.62 -13.09 14.18
C HIS A 76 3.89 -14.24 13.22
N PHE A 77 4.95 -14.99 13.52
CA PHE A 77 5.27 -16.20 12.76
C PHE A 77 4.15 -17.24 12.80
N GLY A 78 3.87 -17.86 11.65
CA GLY A 78 2.87 -18.92 11.48
C GLY A 78 1.46 -18.39 11.14
N GLU A 79 1.19 -17.10 11.23
CA GLU A 79 -0.12 -16.54 10.86
C GLU A 79 -0.35 -16.62 9.35
N MET A 80 0.65 -16.32 8.53
CA MET A 80 0.52 -16.39 7.07
C MET A 80 0.13 -17.80 6.61
N ARG A 81 0.71 -18.83 7.23
CA ARG A 81 0.38 -20.20 6.91
C ARG A 81 -1.08 -20.53 7.20
N ARG A 82 -1.63 -20.04 8.31
CA ARG A 82 -3.04 -20.22 8.65
C ARG A 82 -3.97 -19.50 7.68
N LEU A 83 -3.65 -18.24 7.34
CA LEU A 83 -4.42 -17.45 6.38
C LEU A 83 -4.41 -18.09 4.99
N SER A 84 -3.24 -18.50 4.50
CA SER A 84 -3.11 -19.09 3.17
C SER A 84 -3.77 -20.47 3.06
N SER A 85 -3.76 -21.28 4.13
CA SER A 85 -4.43 -22.58 4.14
C SER A 85 -5.96 -22.47 4.00
N VAL A 86 -6.55 -21.38 4.51
CA VAL A 86 -7.99 -21.12 4.38
C VAL A 86 -8.34 -20.63 2.97
N SER A 87 -7.50 -19.77 2.37
CA SER A 87 -7.77 -19.18 1.06
C SER A 87 -7.32 -20.04 -0.11
N SER A 88 -6.26 -20.86 0.05
CA SER A 88 -5.65 -21.66 -1.02
C SER A 88 -5.52 -20.86 -2.33
N PRO A 89 -4.65 -19.81 -2.37
CA PRO A 89 -4.65 -18.84 -3.45
C PRO A 89 -4.21 -19.43 -4.80
N ASP A 90 -4.79 -18.93 -5.89
CA ASP A 90 -4.34 -19.20 -7.27
C ASP A 90 -3.20 -18.27 -7.68
N ILE A 91 -3.20 -17.04 -7.15
CA ILE A 91 -2.18 -16.03 -7.42
C ILE A 91 -1.69 -15.45 -6.09
N CYS A 92 -0.38 -15.46 -5.88
CA CYS A 92 0.27 -14.85 -4.73
C CYS A 92 1.02 -13.60 -5.14
N VAL A 93 0.73 -12.45 -4.51
CA VAL A 93 1.48 -11.20 -4.74
C VAL A 93 2.14 -10.72 -3.46
N ILE A 94 3.42 -10.35 -3.55
CA ILE A 94 4.14 -9.68 -2.47
C ILE A 94 4.77 -8.40 -3.03
N THR A 95 4.41 -7.25 -2.45
CA THR A 95 4.81 -5.95 -3.00
C THR A 95 6.05 -5.37 -2.35
N ASN A 96 6.30 -5.64 -1.08
CA ASN A 96 7.53 -5.21 -0.42
C ASN A 96 7.78 -5.97 0.90
N ILE A 97 9.05 -5.97 1.30
CA ILE A 97 9.52 -6.43 2.59
C ILE A 97 10.05 -5.22 3.36
N GLY A 98 9.11 -4.47 3.95
CA GLY A 98 9.44 -3.31 4.78
C GLY A 98 9.90 -3.68 6.18
N ILE A 99 9.88 -2.68 7.08
CA ILE A 99 10.27 -2.82 8.50
C ILE A 99 9.06 -2.88 9.44
N ALA A 100 7.83 -2.96 8.91
CA ALA A 100 6.64 -3.09 9.74
C ALA A 100 6.68 -4.41 10.53
N HIS A 101 6.28 -4.35 11.81
CA HIS A 101 6.29 -5.50 12.75
C HIS A 101 7.68 -6.08 13.01
N LEU A 102 8.76 -5.27 12.84
CA LEU A 102 10.14 -5.71 13.04
C LEU A 102 10.37 -6.20 14.48
N GLU A 103 9.65 -5.67 15.44
CA GLU A 103 9.67 -6.12 16.83
C GLU A 103 9.37 -7.62 16.96
N PHE A 104 8.45 -8.16 16.18
CA PHE A 104 8.02 -9.56 16.21
C PHE A 104 8.85 -10.44 15.29
N PHE A 105 9.15 -9.99 14.09
CA PHE A 105 9.88 -10.77 13.09
C PHE A 105 11.40 -10.64 13.17
N LYS A 106 11.93 -9.72 14.00
CA LYS A 106 13.34 -9.46 14.30
C LYS A 106 14.17 -8.91 13.14
N THR A 107 14.00 -9.43 11.93
CA THR A 107 14.73 -9.00 10.72
C THR A 107 13.82 -8.92 9.52
N ARG A 108 14.26 -8.25 8.46
CA ARG A 108 13.55 -8.21 7.17
C ARG A 108 13.47 -9.60 6.51
N GLU A 109 14.50 -10.42 6.70
CA GLU A 109 14.50 -11.82 6.26
C GLU A 109 13.44 -12.64 7.00
N GLY A 110 13.21 -12.38 8.30
CA GLY A 110 12.11 -12.99 9.06
C GLY A 110 10.74 -12.58 8.50
N ILE A 111 10.56 -11.33 8.11
CA ILE A 111 9.35 -10.85 7.45
C ILE A 111 9.17 -11.53 6.08
N LEU A 112 10.25 -11.67 5.28
CA LEU A 112 10.22 -12.39 4.01
C LEU A 112 9.84 -13.85 4.21
N GLN A 113 10.47 -14.53 5.19
CA GLN A 113 10.18 -15.92 5.54
C GLN A 113 8.70 -16.12 5.86
N GLU A 114 8.11 -15.27 6.68
CA GLU A 114 6.70 -15.36 7.05
C GLU A 114 5.78 -15.10 5.87
N LYS A 115 5.96 -13.99 5.16
CA LYS A 115 5.08 -13.63 4.03
C LYS A 115 5.14 -14.65 2.88
N SER A 116 6.30 -15.25 2.63
CA SER A 116 6.47 -16.26 1.59
C SER A 116 5.74 -17.57 1.90
N GLN A 117 5.33 -17.82 3.16
CA GLN A 117 4.50 -18.98 3.50
C GLN A 117 3.19 -19.02 2.74
N MET A 118 2.66 -17.88 2.29
CA MET A 118 1.48 -17.81 1.44
C MET A 118 1.62 -18.68 0.18
N ILE A 119 2.81 -18.78 -0.38
CA ILE A 119 3.09 -19.51 -1.62
C ILE A 119 3.01 -21.03 -1.38
N GLN A 120 3.22 -21.50 -0.13
CA GLN A 120 3.19 -22.94 0.18
C GLN A 120 1.80 -23.56 0.02
N ASP A 121 0.74 -22.76 0.21
CA ASP A 121 -0.65 -23.23 0.03
C ASP A 121 -1.25 -22.83 -1.33
N MET A 122 -0.44 -22.20 -2.19
CA MET A 122 -0.84 -21.86 -3.55
C MET A 122 -1.23 -23.12 -4.33
N LYS A 123 -2.32 -23.05 -5.07
CA LYS A 123 -2.79 -24.16 -5.94
C LYS A 123 -1.77 -24.50 -7.00
N ASN A 124 -1.78 -25.76 -7.43
CA ASN A 124 -0.93 -26.23 -8.53
C ASN A 124 -1.26 -25.47 -9.82
N GLY A 125 -0.24 -24.95 -10.50
CA GLY A 125 -0.41 -24.13 -11.70
C GLY A 125 -0.69 -22.66 -11.40
N GLY A 126 -0.65 -22.25 -10.13
CA GLY A 126 -0.81 -20.85 -9.72
C GLY A 126 0.35 -19.97 -10.16
N SER A 127 0.25 -18.68 -9.85
CA SER A 127 1.24 -17.66 -10.23
C SER A 127 1.82 -16.93 -9.02
N ILE A 128 3.12 -16.65 -9.07
CA ILE A 128 3.84 -15.85 -8.07
C ILE A 128 4.24 -14.54 -8.72
N ILE A 129 3.75 -13.41 -8.18
CA ILE A 129 4.01 -12.06 -8.69
C ILE A 129 4.70 -11.26 -7.58
N LEU A 130 5.93 -10.82 -7.83
CA LEU A 130 6.78 -10.18 -6.81
C LEU A 130 7.30 -8.83 -7.31
N ASN A 131 7.47 -7.89 -6.39
CA ASN A 131 8.14 -6.64 -6.70
C ASN A 131 9.64 -6.87 -6.93
N GLY A 132 10.10 -6.64 -8.16
CA GLY A 132 11.49 -6.77 -8.57
C GLY A 132 12.39 -5.62 -8.12
N ASP A 133 11.81 -4.51 -7.65
CA ASP A 133 12.56 -3.37 -7.09
C ASP A 133 12.85 -3.57 -5.59
N ASP A 134 12.23 -4.56 -4.93
CA ASP A 134 12.55 -4.93 -3.54
C ASP A 134 13.80 -5.82 -3.49
N ASP A 135 14.79 -5.44 -2.70
CA ASP A 135 16.12 -6.04 -2.63
C ASP A 135 16.14 -7.49 -2.11
N LEU A 136 15.08 -7.93 -1.42
CA LEU A 136 14.91 -9.29 -0.96
C LEU A 136 14.04 -10.11 -1.90
N LEU A 137 12.93 -9.56 -2.38
CA LEU A 137 12.00 -10.26 -3.27
C LEU A 137 12.64 -10.58 -4.62
N CYS A 138 13.44 -9.68 -5.18
CA CYS A 138 14.12 -9.90 -6.48
C CYS A 138 15.07 -11.09 -6.49
N LYS A 139 15.48 -11.59 -5.32
CA LYS A 139 16.37 -12.74 -5.14
C LYS A 139 15.62 -14.07 -4.92
N MET A 140 14.28 -14.04 -4.87
CA MET A 140 13.51 -15.26 -4.59
C MET A 140 13.65 -16.26 -5.74
N SER A 141 14.02 -17.48 -5.35
CA SER A 141 14.07 -18.64 -6.25
C SER A 141 12.68 -19.22 -6.53
N PRO A 142 12.51 -20.04 -7.58
CA PRO A 142 11.27 -20.75 -7.83
C PRO A 142 10.78 -21.54 -6.60
N VAL A 143 9.48 -21.46 -6.31
CA VAL A 143 8.84 -22.18 -5.20
C VAL A 143 7.81 -23.15 -5.78
N LYS A 144 7.83 -24.41 -5.32
CA LYS A 144 6.96 -25.49 -5.86
C LYS A 144 7.06 -25.64 -7.39
N GLY A 145 8.23 -25.36 -7.97
CA GLY A 145 8.44 -25.40 -9.43
C GLY A 145 7.90 -24.21 -10.20
N VAL A 146 7.30 -23.21 -9.53
CA VAL A 146 6.79 -21.99 -10.13
C VAL A 146 7.82 -20.88 -10.00
N ALA A 147 8.30 -20.34 -11.12
CA ALA A 147 9.19 -19.19 -11.13
C ALA A 147 8.39 -17.91 -10.86
N PRO A 148 8.90 -17.01 -9.99
CA PRO A 148 8.31 -15.70 -9.80
C PRO A 148 8.31 -14.87 -11.09
N VAL A 149 7.26 -14.10 -11.28
CA VAL A 149 7.17 -13.05 -12.30
C VAL A 149 7.35 -11.71 -11.59
N PHE A 150 8.30 -10.91 -12.05
CA PHE A 150 8.63 -9.65 -11.40
C PHE A 150 7.93 -8.46 -12.05
N PHE A 151 7.47 -7.54 -11.21
CA PHE A 151 6.97 -6.22 -11.60
C PHE A 151 7.80 -5.13 -10.90
N GLY A 152 7.91 -3.95 -11.51
CA GLY A 152 8.67 -2.82 -10.94
C GLY A 152 9.13 -1.84 -12.01
N THR A 153 10.15 -1.05 -11.69
CA THR A 153 10.78 -0.09 -12.61
C THR A 153 12.07 -0.63 -13.25
N GLY A 154 12.61 -1.69 -12.68
CA GLY A 154 13.85 -2.31 -13.16
C GLY A 154 13.69 -2.99 -14.54
N SER A 155 14.75 -2.98 -15.36
CA SER A 155 14.78 -3.60 -16.70
C SER A 155 14.59 -5.12 -16.70
N ASN A 156 14.77 -5.77 -15.56
CA ASN A 156 14.55 -7.21 -15.37
C ASN A 156 13.11 -7.56 -15.04
N CYS A 157 12.23 -6.57 -14.87
CA CYS A 157 10.83 -6.78 -14.58
C CYS A 157 10.04 -7.10 -15.87
N ALA A 158 9.19 -8.13 -15.78
CA ALA A 158 8.29 -8.52 -16.88
C ALA A 158 7.12 -7.54 -17.07
N PHE A 159 6.75 -6.85 -16.01
CA PHE A 159 5.79 -5.74 -15.98
C PHE A 159 6.49 -4.54 -15.41
N ARG A 160 6.55 -3.45 -16.15
CA ARG A 160 7.31 -2.29 -15.70
C ARG A 160 6.62 -0.96 -16.00
N ALA A 161 7.01 0.09 -15.26
CA ALA A 161 6.66 1.45 -15.59
C ALA A 161 7.90 2.27 -15.92
N ASP A 162 7.75 3.08 -16.95
CA ASP A 162 8.72 4.08 -17.41
C ASP A 162 8.02 5.45 -17.48
N ASN A 163 8.77 6.53 -17.75
CA ASN A 163 8.25 7.89 -17.91
C ASN A 163 7.34 8.32 -16.75
N ILE A 164 7.81 8.07 -15.52
CA ILE A 164 7.04 8.37 -14.31
C ILE A 164 7.15 9.85 -14.00
N GLU A 165 6.02 10.57 -14.15
CA GLU A 165 5.95 12.02 -13.95
C GLU A 165 4.84 12.40 -12.97
N PRO A 166 5.17 12.97 -11.81
CA PRO A 166 4.17 13.49 -10.87
C PRO A 166 3.33 14.59 -11.52
N GLN A 167 2.01 14.51 -11.36
CA GLN A 167 1.03 15.51 -11.82
C GLN A 167 0.46 16.31 -10.64
N GLY A 168 1.31 16.57 -9.61
CA GLY A 168 0.89 17.17 -8.36
C GLY A 168 -0.11 16.27 -7.61
N LEU A 169 -1.09 16.90 -6.98
CA LEU A 169 -2.11 16.17 -6.22
C LEU A 169 -3.11 15.38 -7.09
N ARG A 170 -3.06 15.54 -8.43
CA ARG A 170 -3.92 14.79 -9.33
C ARG A 170 -3.46 13.35 -9.57
N GLY A 171 -2.24 13.00 -9.12
CA GLY A 171 -1.71 11.66 -9.30
C GLY A 171 -0.36 11.63 -10.02
N THR A 172 -0.05 10.53 -10.67
CA THR A 172 1.23 10.30 -11.36
C THR A 172 0.96 9.68 -12.73
N SER A 173 1.44 10.31 -13.81
CA SER A 173 1.43 9.72 -15.16
C SER A 173 2.61 8.77 -15.33
N CYS A 174 2.41 7.70 -16.09
CA CYS A 174 3.47 6.75 -16.44
C CYS A 174 3.12 5.95 -17.69
N THR A 175 4.14 5.33 -18.30
CA THR A 175 3.96 4.34 -19.36
C THR A 175 4.13 2.95 -18.76
N ILE A 176 3.09 2.11 -18.79
CA ILE A 176 3.17 0.71 -18.31
C ILE A 176 3.42 -0.21 -19.50
N THR A 177 4.44 -1.07 -19.38
CA THR A 177 4.78 -2.12 -20.34
C THR A 177 4.43 -3.48 -19.74
N LEU A 178 3.61 -4.26 -20.45
CA LEU A 178 3.21 -5.61 -20.12
C LEU A 178 4.23 -6.65 -20.56
N LYS A 179 4.10 -7.87 -20.04
CA LYS A 179 5.04 -8.98 -20.30
C LYS A 179 5.21 -9.33 -21.80
N ASP A 180 4.21 -9.11 -22.62
CA ASP A 180 4.25 -9.35 -24.08
C ASP A 180 4.85 -8.18 -24.89
N GLY A 181 5.26 -7.11 -24.21
CA GLY A 181 5.80 -5.89 -24.82
C GLY A 181 4.74 -4.84 -25.17
N THR A 182 3.45 -5.12 -24.97
CA THR A 182 2.39 -4.12 -25.13
C THR A 182 2.58 -3.00 -24.10
N SER A 183 2.52 -1.73 -24.56
CA SER A 183 2.69 -0.56 -23.70
C SER A 183 1.53 0.40 -23.83
N PHE A 184 1.21 1.11 -22.75
CA PHE A 184 0.19 2.16 -22.74
C PHE A 184 0.52 3.22 -21.70
N ASP A 185 0.17 4.47 -22.01
CA ASP A 185 0.24 5.57 -21.05
C ASP A 185 -1.01 5.59 -20.18
N CYS A 186 -0.84 5.85 -18.90
CA CYS A 186 -1.95 5.98 -17.95
C CYS A 186 -1.66 7.02 -16.87
N LEU A 187 -2.73 7.52 -16.25
CA LEU A 187 -2.69 8.32 -15.04
C LEU A 187 -3.10 7.44 -13.85
N VAL A 188 -2.23 7.30 -12.87
CA VAL A 188 -2.58 6.74 -11.56
C VAL A 188 -3.21 7.86 -10.74
N PRO A 189 -4.54 7.84 -10.45
CA PRO A 189 -5.27 9.02 -9.96
C PRO A 189 -5.13 9.25 -8.44
N VAL A 190 -4.04 8.75 -7.85
CA VAL A 190 -3.69 8.96 -6.44
C VAL A 190 -2.27 9.51 -6.40
N PRO A 191 -2.01 10.61 -5.67
CA PRO A 191 -0.70 11.21 -5.64
C PRO A 191 0.34 10.30 -4.97
N GLY A 192 1.59 10.43 -5.42
CA GLY A 192 2.74 9.69 -4.91
C GLY A 192 3.27 8.64 -5.88
N ILE A 193 4.58 8.73 -6.14
CA ILE A 193 5.30 7.83 -7.06
C ILE A 193 5.13 6.34 -6.65
N HIS A 194 5.05 6.07 -5.34
CA HIS A 194 4.83 4.71 -4.83
C HIS A 194 3.51 4.08 -5.31
N MET A 195 2.52 4.88 -5.70
CA MET A 195 1.25 4.38 -6.25
C MET A 195 1.42 3.77 -7.64
N VAL A 196 2.47 4.14 -8.38
CA VAL A 196 2.81 3.50 -9.67
C VAL A 196 3.18 2.02 -9.46
N SER A 197 3.89 1.68 -8.38
CA SER A 197 4.18 0.27 -8.05
C SER A 197 2.88 -0.54 -7.84
N ASN A 198 1.86 0.05 -7.20
CA ASN A 198 0.55 -0.59 -7.05
C ASN A 198 -0.15 -0.78 -8.40
N ALA A 199 -0.03 0.21 -9.31
CA ALA A 199 -0.58 0.13 -10.66
C ALA A 199 0.08 -0.98 -11.48
N ILE A 200 1.41 -1.12 -11.41
CA ILE A 200 2.13 -2.21 -12.09
C ILE A 200 1.71 -3.58 -11.53
N ALA A 201 1.55 -3.69 -10.20
CA ALA A 201 1.05 -4.92 -9.58
C ALA A 201 -0.37 -5.25 -10.08
N GLY A 202 -1.28 -4.27 -10.15
CA GLY A 202 -2.60 -4.40 -10.74
C GLY A 202 -2.55 -4.85 -12.21
N ALA A 203 -1.66 -4.25 -13.00
CA ALA A 203 -1.45 -4.62 -14.40
C ALA A 203 -0.95 -6.07 -14.55
N ALA A 204 0.00 -6.49 -13.70
CA ALA A 204 0.54 -7.85 -13.72
C ALA A 204 -0.54 -8.90 -13.42
N VAL A 205 -1.40 -8.62 -12.44
CA VAL A 205 -2.53 -9.50 -12.10
C VAL A 205 -3.59 -9.50 -13.19
N GLY A 206 -4.00 -8.32 -13.67
CA GLY A 206 -4.97 -8.20 -14.75
C GLY A 206 -4.54 -8.97 -15.99
N TYR A 207 -3.29 -8.78 -16.44
CA TYR A 207 -2.72 -9.53 -17.56
C TYR A 207 -2.72 -11.04 -17.31
N THR A 208 -2.33 -11.48 -16.13
CA THR A 208 -2.30 -12.91 -15.75
C THR A 208 -3.70 -13.53 -15.84
N LEU A 209 -4.75 -12.77 -15.56
CA LEU A 209 -6.16 -13.18 -15.67
C LEU A 209 -6.79 -12.86 -17.04
N GLY A 210 -5.96 -12.46 -18.03
CA GLY A 210 -6.39 -12.31 -19.42
C GLY A 210 -7.20 -11.03 -19.68
N LEU A 211 -6.99 -9.96 -18.92
CA LEU A 211 -7.47 -8.62 -19.26
C LEU A 211 -6.63 -8.05 -20.40
N THR A 212 -7.28 -7.29 -21.27
CA THR A 212 -6.61 -6.51 -22.31
C THR A 212 -5.91 -5.29 -21.72
N ALA A 213 -4.93 -4.73 -22.43
CA ALA A 213 -4.25 -3.50 -22.03
C ALA A 213 -5.22 -2.33 -21.80
N SER A 214 -6.30 -2.26 -22.61
CA SER A 214 -7.36 -1.23 -22.46
C SER A 214 -8.16 -1.40 -21.17
N GLU A 215 -8.54 -2.63 -20.81
CA GLU A 215 -9.23 -2.93 -19.56
C GLU A 215 -8.32 -2.66 -18.34
N ILE A 216 -7.04 -3.04 -18.41
CA ILE A 216 -6.05 -2.76 -17.36
C ILE A 216 -5.91 -1.24 -17.15
N LYS A 217 -5.69 -0.48 -18.24
CA LYS A 217 -5.63 0.98 -18.19
C LYS A 217 -6.88 1.59 -17.55
N ALA A 218 -8.05 1.21 -18.04
CA ALA A 218 -9.33 1.71 -17.51
C ALA A 218 -9.46 1.42 -16.00
N GLY A 219 -9.06 0.25 -15.55
CA GLY A 219 -9.09 -0.12 -14.14
C GLY A 219 -8.11 0.68 -13.26
N ILE A 220 -6.92 0.99 -13.78
CA ILE A 220 -5.95 1.85 -13.08
C ILE A 220 -6.52 3.28 -12.95
N GLU A 221 -7.00 3.85 -14.05
CA GLU A 221 -7.50 5.22 -14.10
C GLU A 221 -8.83 5.43 -13.35
N SER A 222 -9.59 4.36 -13.12
CA SER A 222 -10.83 4.37 -12.33
C SER A 222 -10.66 4.02 -10.85
N LEU A 223 -9.43 3.94 -10.34
CA LEU A 223 -9.18 3.66 -8.93
C LEU A 223 -9.93 4.67 -8.05
N PRO A 224 -10.85 4.22 -7.19
CA PRO A 224 -11.57 5.12 -6.31
C PRO A 224 -10.64 5.68 -5.23
N SER A 225 -10.94 6.87 -4.77
CA SER A 225 -10.29 7.45 -3.59
C SER A 225 -10.55 6.57 -2.36
N ILE A 226 -9.52 6.36 -1.55
CA ILE A 226 -9.55 5.48 -0.37
C ILE A 226 -9.37 6.34 0.88
N PRO A 227 -10.40 6.50 1.73
CA PRO A 227 -10.27 7.28 2.95
C PRO A 227 -9.07 6.83 3.80
N GLY A 228 -8.31 7.79 4.33
CA GLY A 228 -7.09 7.52 5.10
C GLY A 228 -5.88 7.03 4.30
N ARG A 229 -5.90 7.12 2.96
CA ARG A 229 -4.82 6.66 2.06
C ARG A 229 -4.57 7.65 0.93
N ASN A 230 -3.76 8.67 1.19
CA ASN A 230 -3.51 9.76 0.23
C ASN A 230 -4.82 10.33 -0.35
N HIS A 231 -5.87 10.38 0.46
CA HIS A 231 -7.17 10.84 0.06
C HIS A 231 -7.20 12.37 0.03
N ILE A 232 -7.46 12.94 -1.13
CA ILE A 232 -7.56 14.39 -1.30
C ILE A 232 -8.99 14.84 -0.98
N ILE A 233 -9.12 15.76 -0.04
CA ILE A 233 -10.38 16.41 0.34
C ILE A 233 -10.22 17.90 0.05
N GLU A 234 -10.98 18.37 -0.93
CA GLU A 234 -11.00 19.81 -1.27
C GLU A 234 -12.10 20.51 -0.47
N THR A 235 -11.75 21.64 0.12
CA THR A 235 -12.67 22.53 0.83
C THR A 235 -12.59 23.93 0.23
N ASP A 236 -13.48 24.83 0.64
CA ASP A 236 -13.46 26.23 0.16
C ASP A 236 -12.19 27.00 0.59
N HIS A 237 -11.44 26.50 1.60
CA HIS A 237 -10.31 27.22 2.22
C HIS A 237 -8.99 26.48 2.08
N MET A 238 -9.00 25.15 1.93
CA MET A 238 -7.79 24.33 1.90
C MET A 238 -7.99 23.01 1.21
N ILE A 239 -6.88 22.39 0.85
CA ILE A 239 -6.83 20.99 0.42
C ILE A 239 -6.27 20.16 1.58
N ILE A 240 -6.97 19.10 1.95
CA ILE A 240 -6.55 18.16 2.99
C ILE A 240 -6.07 16.88 2.32
N LEU A 241 -4.84 16.48 2.60
CA LEU A 241 -4.29 15.17 2.27
C LEU A 241 -4.52 14.24 3.46
N ASP A 242 -5.56 13.42 3.41
CA ASP A 242 -5.87 12.44 4.46
C ASP A 242 -5.11 11.13 4.21
N ASP A 243 -4.06 10.88 5.00
CA ASP A 243 -3.27 9.64 5.00
C ASP A 243 -3.12 9.08 6.44
N CYS A 244 -4.18 9.20 7.24
CA CYS A 244 -4.15 8.99 8.68
C CYS A 244 -4.49 7.56 9.15
N TYR A 245 -4.66 6.59 8.24
CA TYR A 245 -5.04 5.24 8.63
C TYR A 245 -3.98 4.53 9.50
N ASN A 246 -2.70 4.66 9.14
CA ASN A 246 -1.57 4.13 9.90
C ASN A 246 -0.29 4.88 9.51
N ALA A 247 0.66 4.96 10.45
CA ALA A 247 1.89 5.69 10.28
C ALA A 247 3.12 4.80 10.53
N ASN A 248 4.12 4.96 9.67
CA ASN A 248 5.48 4.45 9.86
C ASN A 248 6.47 5.40 9.14
N PRO A 249 7.79 5.30 9.39
CA PRO A 249 8.75 6.26 8.83
C PRO A 249 8.71 6.37 7.30
N ILE A 250 8.50 5.26 6.60
CA ILE A 250 8.47 5.23 5.12
C ILE A 250 7.20 5.90 4.60
N SER A 251 6.03 5.56 5.18
CA SER A 251 4.76 6.15 4.73
C SER A 251 4.69 7.64 5.05
N MET A 252 5.14 8.07 6.23
CA MET A 252 5.16 9.50 6.58
C MET A 252 6.06 10.30 5.64
N LYS A 253 7.26 9.81 5.33
CA LYS A 253 8.14 10.47 4.36
C LYS A 253 7.50 10.55 2.98
N ALA A 254 6.84 9.49 2.52
CA ALA A 254 6.12 9.48 1.25
C ALA A 254 4.94 10.48 1.24
N SER A 255 4.20 10.61 2.34
CA SER A 255 3.11 11.60 2.46
C SER A 255 3.65 13.04 2.50
N ILE A 256 4.81 13.27 3.11
CA ILE A 256 5.51 14.57 3.07
C ILE A 256 5.94 14.90 1.63
N ASP A 257 6.42 13.92 0.85
CA ASP A 257 6.75 14.12 -0.57
C ASP A 257 5.51 14.53 -1.38
N VAL A 258 4.36 13.91 -1.10
CA VAL A 258 3.08 14.29 -1.72
C VAL A 258 2.67 15.70 -1.31
N LEU A 259 2.76 16.04 -0.02
CA LEU A 259 2.48 17.37 0.48
C LEU A 259 3.38 18.42 -0.20
N ASN A 260 4.63 18.07 -0.47
CA ASN A 260 5.58 18.96 -1.12
C ASN A 260 5.25 19.26 -2.60
N MET A 261 4.36 18.46 -3.22
CA MET A 261 3.84 18.74 -4.57
C MET A 261 2.73 19.80 -4.56
N ALA A 262 2.17 20.13 -3.40
CA ALA A 262 1.13 21.14 -3.27
C ALA A 262 1.67 22.56 -3.46
N ILE A 263 0.82 23.44 -3.99
CA ILE A 263 1.07 24.86 -4.11
C ILE A 263 0.47 25.57 -2.88
N GLY A 264 1.16 26.57 -2.35
CA GLY A 264 0.73 27.32 -1.18
C GLY A 264 1.43 26.86 0.10
N ARG A 265 0.87 27.23 1.24
CA ARG A 265 1.41 26.89 2.56
C ARG A 265 1.21 25.41 2.87
N ARG A 266 2.29 24.71 3.20
CA ARG A 266 2.30 23.27 3.47
C ARG A 266 2.34 23.00 4.97
N VAL A 267 1.31 22.36 5.49
CA VAL A 267 1.16 22.04 6.91
C VAL A 267 1.09 20.53 7.07
N ALA A 268 2.04 19.95 7.80
CA ALA A 268 2.04 18.54 8.15
C ALA A 268 1.55 18.35 9.58
N VAL A 269 0.47 17.59 9.76
CA VAL A 269 -0.05 17.19 11.08
C VAL A 269 0.25 15.71 11.26
N LEU A 270 1.18 15.39 12.15
CA LEU A 270 1.79 14.08 12.28
C LEU A 270 1.57 13.50 13.68
N GLY A 271 1.00 12.29 13.74
CA GLY A 271 0.78 11.57 14.98
C GLY A 271 1.90 10.59 15.32
N ASN A 272 1.72 9.86 16.43
CA ASN A 272 2.64 8.81 16.84
C ASN A 272 2.71 7.66 15.81
N MET A 273 3.92 7.14 15.58
CA MET A 273 4.14 5.88 14.88
C MET A 273 4.21 4.73 15.88
N GLY A 274 3.33 3.74 15.73
CA GLY A 274 3.29 2.57 16.61
C GLY A 274 4.26 1.45 16.19
N GLU A 275 4.45 0.47 17.08
CA GLU A 275 5.17 -0.80 16.82
C GLU A 275 6.66 -0.64 16.42
N LEU A 276 7.32 0.42 16.88
CA LEU A 276 8.73 0.71 16.57
C LEU A 276 9.71 0.25 17.68
N GLY A 277 9.18 -0.19 18.83
CA GLY A 277 9.99 -0.63 19.96
C GLY A 277 10.98 0.45 20.43
N ASP A 278 12.18 0.03 20.83
CA ASP A 278 13.23 0.93 21.36
C ASP A 278 13.76 1.96 20.35
N THR A 279 13.43 1.80 19.06
CA THR A 279 13.86 2.72 18.00
C THR A 279 12.85 3.85 17.73
N ALA A 280 11.74 3.91 18.47
CA ALA A 280 10.64 4.84 18.20
C ALA A 280 11.10 6.30 18.17
N GLU A 281 11.87 6.74 19.16
CA GLU A 281 12.37 8.12 19.26
C GLU A 281 13.25 8.50 18.06
N VAL A 282 14.21 7.64 17.71
CA VAL A 282 15.13 7.87 16.58
C VAL A 282 14.36 7.95 15.26
N LEU A 283 13.40 7.07 15.05
CA LEU A 283 12.62 7.04 13.81
C LEU A 283 11.64 8.23 13.71
N HIS A 284 11.11 8.73 14.81
CA HIS A 284 10.34 9.98 14.83
C HIS A 284 11.24 11.18 14.51
N ALA A 285 12.44 11.24 15.09
CA ALA A 285 13.44 12.28 14.80
C ALA A 285 13.82 12.33 13.31
N GLU A 286 14.03 11.14 12.69
CA GLU A 286 14.30 11.06 11.25
C GLU A 286 13.19 11.64 10.38
N VAL A 287 11.91 11.44 10.75
CA VAL A 287 10.78 12.03 10.02
C VAL A 287 10.76 13.55 10.20
N GLY A 288 11.07 14.07 11.40
CA GLY A 288 11.19 15.49 11.66
C GLY A 288 12.29 16.15 10.83
N THR A 289 13.47 15.54 10.81
CA THR A 289 14.60 15.96 9.95
C THR A 289 14.19 15.98 8.47
N TYR A 290 13.49 14.94 8.02
CA TYR A 290 13.01 14.85 6.64
C TYR A 290 12.03 15.97 6.30
N ALA A 291 11.05 16.25 7.16
CA ALA A 291 10.09 17.33 6.96
C ALA A 291 10.78 18.71 6.83
N ALA A 292 11.79 18.97 7.66
CA ALA A 292 12.62 20.17 7.59
C ALA A 292 13.39 20.28 6.26
N GLN A 293 13.97 19.16 5.79
CA GLN A 293 14.69 19.11 4.50
C GLN A 293 13.77 19.35 3.30
N GLN A 294 12.50 18.94 3.39
CA GLN A 294 11.49 19.20 2.36
C GLN A 294 10.87 20.60 2.45
N ASN A 295 11.34 21.46 3.36
CA ASN A 295 10.85 22.82 3.57
C ASN A 295 9.32 22.88 3.81
N VAL A 296 8.80 21.97 4.62
CA VAL A 296 7.41 22.04 5.11
C VAL A 296 7.26 23.30 5.97
N ASP A 297 6.26 24.13 5.71
CA ASP A 297 6.14 25.44 6.36
C ASP A 297 5.78 25.31 7.84
N LEU A 298 4.90 24.33 8.19
CA LEU A 298 4.51 24.06 9.57
C LEU A 298 4.42 22.55 9.80
N VAL A 299 5.06 22.06 10.85
CA VAL A 299 4.93 20.70 11.35
C VAL A 299 4.24 20.73 12.72
N CYS A 300 3.11 20.05 12.85
CA CYS A 300 2.39 19.83 14.10
C CYS A 300 2.54 18.39 14.53
N GLY A 301 3.26 18.10 15.59
CA GLY A 301 3.36 16.78 16.20
C GLY A 301 2.29 16.59 17.27
N ILE A 302 1.55 15.47 17.23
CA ILE A 302 0.51 15.14 18.21
C ILE A 302 0.87 13.83 18.93
N GLY A 303 0.94 13.89 20.25
CA GLY A 303 1.26 12.77 21.14
C GLY A 303 2.73 12.67 21.53
N ASP A 304 2.99 11.91 22.59
CA ASP A 304 4.28 11.92 23.29
C ASP A 304 5.48 11.50 22.43
N LEU A 305 5.31 10.53 21.54
CA LEU A 305 6.41 10.05 20.70
C LEU A 305 6.81 11.06 19.63
N THR A 306 5.98 12.07 19.34
CA THR A 306 6.29 13.10 18.33
C THR A 306 7.22 14.22 18.85
N HIS A 307 7.60 14.21 20.13
CA HIS A 307 8.55 15.22 20.67
C HIS A 307 9.84 15.29 19.86
N ALA A 308 10.49 14.14 19.63
CA ALA A 308 11.73 14.07 18.87
C ALA A 308 11.55 14.53 17.42
N LEU A 309 10.38 14.22 16.81
CA LEU A 309 10.02 14.68 15.46
C LEU A 309 9.93 16.22 15.42
N VAL A 310 9.22 16.82 16.37
CA VAL A 310 9.05 18.28 16.45
C VAL A 310 10.36 18.98 16.74
N GLU A 311 11.19 18.45 17.64
CA GLU A 311 12.50 18.98 17.94
C GLU A 311 13.39 19.04 16.69
N GLU A 312 13.50 17.93 15.94
CA GLU A 312 14.30 17.89 14.73
C GLU A 312 13.71 18.76 13.60
N ALA A 313 12.39 18.78 13.43
CA ALA A 313 11.74 19.66 12.47
C ALA A 313 12.02 21.16 12.76
N SER A 314 12.09 21.53 14.04
CA SER A 314 12.35 22.93 14.47
C SER A 314 13.77 23.43 14.15
N ARG A 315 14.70 22.53 13.82
CA ARG A 315 16.07 22.87 13.40
C ARG A 315 16.14 23.34 11.95
N GLY A 316 15.06 23.15 11.18
CA GLY A 316 14.96 23.67 9.82
C GLY A 316 14.82 25.20 9.79
N THR A 317 15.48 25.84 8.84
CA THR A 317 15.47 27.32 8.72
C THR A 317 14.14 27.90 8.24
N HIS A 318 13.29 27.07 7.61
CA HIS A 318 12.01 27.47 7.00
C HIS A 318 10.81 26.80 7.66
N THR A 319 11.03 25.81 8.52
CA THR A 319 9.98 25.01 9.14
C THR A 319 9.66 25.55 10.54
N GLN A 320 8.42 25.94 10.76
CA GLN A 320 7.88 26.10 12.10
C GLN A 320 7.45 24.73 12.63
N ALA A 321 7.69 24.44 13.91
CA ALA A 321 7.27 23.17 14.51
C ALA A 321 6.57 23.41 15.84
N LEU A 322 5.43 22.74 16.04
CA LEU A 322 4.60 22.84 17.22
C LEU A 322 4.26 21.44 17.73
N TRP A 323 4.27 21.25 19.04
CA TRP A 323 3.88 20.01 19.67
C TRP A 323 2.57 20.15 20.44
N PHE A 324 1.75 19.10 20.39
CA PHE A 324 0.48 19.00 21.09
C PHE A 324 0.38 17.65 21.81
N ALA A 325 -0.12 17.67 23.07
CA ALA A 325 -0.24 16.47 23.87
C ALA A 325 -1.27 15.48 23.26
N ASP A 326 -2.33 16.00 22.68
CA ASP A 326 -3.47 15.25 22.16
C ASP A 326 -4.20 16.00 21.05
N ASN A 327 -5.19 15.32 20.46
CA ASN A 327 -6.04 15.90 19.40
C ASN A 327 -6.87 17.08 19.90
N GLU A 328 -7.28 17.11 21.17
CA GLU A 328 -8.10 18.19 21.71
C GLU A 328 -7.33 19.51 21.77
N SER A 329 -6.11 19.46 22.30
CA SER A 329 -5.22 20.63 22.34
C SER A 329 -4.85 21.14 20.93
N PHE A 330 -4.63 20.24 19.96
CA PHE A 330 -4.42 20.62 18.57
C PHE A 330 -5.66 21.29 17.96
N ILE A 331 -6.86 20.71 18.13
CA ILE A 331 -8.12 21.26 17.58
C ILE A 331 -8.39 22.66 18.13
N GLN A 332 -8.13 22.91 19.41
CA GLN A 332 -8.28 24.26 20.00
C GLN A 332 -7.32 25.27 19.39
N ALA A 333 -6.14 24.86 18.95
CA ALA A 333 -5.14 25.72 18.34
C ALA A 333 -5.35 25.96 16.82
N ILE A 334 -6.18 25.16 16.14
CA ILE A 334 -6.39 25.25 14.68
C ILE A 334 -6.67 26.70 14.20
N PRO A 335 -7.59 27.48 14.83
CA PRO A 335 -7.90 28.82 14.36
C PRO A 335 -6.70 29.79 14.34
N ASP A 336 -5.71 29.53 15.20
CA ASP A 336 -4.52 30.38 15.33
C ASP A 336 -3.38 29.95 14.38
N ILE A 337 -3.31 28.66 14.03
CA ILE A 337 -2.18 28.08 13.30
C ILE A 337 -2.50 27.74 11.84
N ILE A 338 -3.73 27.35 11.53
CA ILE A 338 -4.20 27.09 10.17
C ILE A 338 -4.84 28.38 9.65
N LYS A 339 -4.20 29.01 8.69
CA LYS A 339 -4.64 30.27 8.08
C LYS A 339 -4.78 30.06 6.58
N ASP A 340 -5.67 30.82 5.96
CA ASP A 340 -5.75 30.90 4.50
C ASP A 340 -4.38 31.24 3.93
N GLY A 341 -3.90 30.42 2.97
CA GLY A 341 -2.56 30.51 2.41
C GLY A 341 -2.51 31.04 1.00
#